data_d0cb28ccc722da407a54ec774993af5a
#
_entry.id   d0cb28ccc722da407a54ec774993af5a
#
_cell.length_a   1.000
_cell.length_b   1.000
_cell.length_c   1.000
_cell.angle_alpha   90.00
_cell.angle_beta   90.00
_cell.angle_gamma   90.00
#
_symmetry.space_group_name_H-M   'P 1'
#
loop_
_entity.id
_entity.type
_entity.pdbx_description
1 polymer ?
#
loop_
_entity_poly.entity_id
_entity_poly.type
_entity_poly.pdbx_seq_one_letter_code
_entity_poly.pdbx_strand_id
1 'polypeptide(L)'
;MESFLEFVVKGLVEHPDEVTVTPVERNGVTVYELRLKSTDVGRIIGRQGVTINAIRSLLVAGSAKKGLRCTLEIVEEQRAA
;
A
#
# COMPACT_ATOMS: atom_id res chain seq x y z
N MET A 1 -2.62 -6.43 9.24
CA MET A 1 -2.62 -6.18 7.77
C MET A 1 -1.32 -5.58 7.26
N GLU A 2 -0.57 -4.96 8.12
CA GLU A 2 0.71 -4.36 7.73
C GLU A 2 1.69 -5.39 7.15
N SER A 3 1.85 -6.52 7.81
CA SER A 3 2.74 -7.59 7.33
C SER A 3 2.31 -8.14 5.98
N PHE A 4 1.01 -8.25 5.78
CA PHE A 4 0.45 -8.70 4.51
C PHE A 4 0.81 -7.72 3.39
N LEU A 5 0.63 -6.43 3.63
CA LEU A 5 0.95 -5.40 2.65
C LEU A 5 2.44 -5.38 2.34
N GLU A 6 3.29 -5.46 3.35
CA GLU A 6 4.74 -5.52 3.15
C GLU A 6 5.13 -6.72 2.31
N PHE A 7 4.58 -7.88 2.61
CA PHE A 7 4.89 -9.10 1.88
C PHE A 7 4.52 -8.97 0.39
N VAL A 8 3.31 -8.51 0.11
CA VAL A 8 2.83 -8.39 -1.27
C VAL A 8 3.62 -7.34 -2.03
N VAL A 9 3.79 -6.15 -1.45
CA VAL A 9 4.47 -5.05 -2.11
C VAL A 9 5.94 -5.39 -2.37
N LYS A 10 6.63 -5.92 -1.36
CA LYS A 10 8.04 -6.30 -1.52
C LYS A 10 8.25 -7.37 -2.57
N GLY A 11 7.23 -8.22 -2.79
CA GLY A 11 7.28 -9.22 -3.84
C GLY A 11 7.11 -8.69 -5.25
N LEU A 12 6.60 -7.47 -5.39
CA LEU A 12 6.30 -6.88 -6.69
C LEU A 12 7.33 -5.85 -7.16
N VAL A 13 8.10 -5.28 -6.25
CA VAL A 13 9.02 -4.19 -6.57
C VAL A 13 10.44 -4.68 -6.78
N GLU A 14 11.26 -3.85 -7.42
CA GLU A 14 12.68 -4.13 -7.59
C GLU A 14 13.52 -3.70 -6.40
N HIS A 15 13.00 -2.79 -5.58
CA HIS A 15 13.72 -2.24 -4.43
C HIS A 15 12.94 -2.47 -3.13
N PRO A 16 12.84 -3.73 -2.68
CA PRO A 16 12.02 -4.06 -1.50
C PRO A 16 12.54 -3.43 -0.20
N ASP A 17 13.82 -3.12 -0.12
CA ASP A 17 14.41 -2.48 1.05
C ASP A 17 13.99 -1.01 1.20
N GLU A 18 13.38 -0.42 0.17
CA GLU A 18 12.86 0.94 0.24
C GLU A 18 11.36 1.01 0.49
N VAL A 19 10.73 -0.14 0.68
CA VAL A 19 9.29 -0.20 0.97
C VAL A 19 9.04 0.03 2.45
N THR A 20 8.16 0.96 2.76
CA THR A 20 7.71 1.22 4.14
C THR A 20 6.19 1.30 4.15
N VAL A 21 5.56 0.61 5.09
CA VAL A 21 4.12 0.66 5.30
C VAL A 21 3.86 1.25 6.67
N THR A 22 3.16 2.38 6.73
CA THR A 22 2.89 3.08 7.98
C THR A 22 1.38 3.19 8.20
N PRO A 23 0.84 2.62 9.27
CA PRO A 23 -0.58 2.79 9.57
C PRO A 23 -0.84 4.16 10.18
N VAL A 24 -1.84 4.85 9.66
CA VAL A 24 -2.28 6.14 10.18
C VAL A 24 -3.78 6.07 10.39
N GLU A 25 -4.23 6.42 11.59
CA GLU A 25 -5.65 6.38 11.90
C GLU A 25 -6.27 7.74 11.64
N ARG A 26 -7.37 7.76 10.86
CA ARG A 26 -8.13 8.96 10.53
C ARG A 26 -9.62 8.67 10.61
N ASN A 27 -10.31 9.29 11.54
CA ASN A 27 -11.77 9.19 11.66
C ASN A 27 -12.28 7.73 11.70
N GLY A 28 -11.58 6.87 12.43
CA GLY A 28 -11.97 5.47 12.57
C GLY A 28 -11.56 4.58 11.40
N VAL A 29 -10.82 5.12 10.45
CA VAL A 29 -10.29 4.35 9.31
C VAL A 29 -8.77 4.30 9.42
N THR A 30 -8.22 3.10 9.29
CA THR A 30 -6.76 2.94 9.24
C THR A 30 -6.31 3.10 7.80
N VAL A 31 -5.51 4.12 7.55
CA VAL A 31 -4.90 4.36 6.24
C VAL A 31 -3.48 3.81 6.28
N TYR A 32 -3.19 2.82 5.45
CA TYR A 32 -1.83 2.32 5.33
C TYR A 32 -1.12 3.16 4.28
N GLU A 33 -0.17 3.96 4.74
CA GLU A 33 0.64 4.79 3.84
C GLU A 33 1.81 3.97 3.35
N LEU A 34 1.84 3.76 2.05
CA LEU A 34 2.87 3.00 1.39
C LEU A 34 3.89 3.95 0.76
N ARG A 35 5.13 3.83 1.19
CA ARG A 35 6.25 4.56 0.62
C ARG A 35 7.18 3.59 -0.05
N LEU A 36 7.61 3.93 -1.25
CA LEU A 36 8.50 3.09 -2.03
C LEU A 36 9.28 3.96 -3.00
N LYS A 37 10.25 3.34 -3.66
CA LYS A 37 11.05 4.06 -4.64
C LYS A 37 10.18 4.51 -5.80
N SER A 38 10.37 5.74 -6.26
CA SER A 38 9.53 6.32 -7.32
C SER A 38 9.51 5.47 -8.59
N THR A 39 10.62 4.81 -8.91
CA THR A 39 10.70 3.93 -10.08
C THR A 39 9.84 2.66 -9.92
N ASP A 40 9.45 2.32 -8.70
CA ASP A 40 8.63 1.13 -8.42
C ASP A 40 7.14 1.44 -8.34
N VAL A 41 6.76 2.72 -8.28
CA VAL A 41 5.36 3.10 -8.14
C VAL A 41 4.50 2.52 -9.27
N GLY A 42 4.98 2.58 -10.51
CA GLY A 42 4.27 2.03 -11.65
C GLY A 42 4.01 0.53 -11.55
N ARG A 43 4.91 -0.21 -10.92
CA ARG A 43 4.75 -1.66 -10.71
C ARG A 43 3.63 -1.97 -9.73
N ILE A 44 3.46 -1.12 -8.73
CA ILE A 44 2.42 -1.30 -7.72
C ILE A 44 1.06 -0.88 -8.26
N ILE A 45 1.02 0.22 -9.03
CA ILE A 45 -0.23 0.68 -9.63
C ILE A 45 -0.71 -0.32 -10.67
N GLY A 46 0.20 -0.78 -11.52
CA GLY A 46 -0.14 -1.70 -12.59
C GLY A 46 -0.86 -1.00 -13.73
N ARG A 47 -1.16 -1.76 -14.77
CA ARG A 47 -1.83 -1.22 -15.95
C ARG A 47 -3.24 -0.77 -15.55
N GLN A 48 -3.53 0.51 -15.76
CA GLN A 48 -4.85 1.09 -15.46
C GLN A 48 -5.27 0.90 -14.00
N GLY A 49 -4.30 0.77 -13.09
CA GLY A 49 -4.56 0.62 -11.68
C GLY A 49 -5.01 -0.76 -11.23
N VAL A 50 -4.89 -1.77 -12.09
CA VAL A 50 -5.38 -3.13 -11.79
C VAL A 50 -4.71 -3.71 -10.55
N THR A 51 -3.40 -3.58 -10.45
CA THR A 51 -2.65 -4.17 -9.33
C THR A 51 -3.00 -3.50 -8.00
N ILE A 52 -2.95 -2.17 -7.95
CA ILE A 52 -3.24 -1.46 -6.70
C ILE A 52 -4.70 -1.68 -6.27
N ASN A 53 -5.63 -1.75 -7.22
CA ASN A 53 -7.03 -1.99 -6.89
C ASN A 53 -7.24 -3.41 -6.35
N ALA A 54 -6.52 -4.39 -6.89
CA ALA A 54 -6.57 -5.76 -6.37
C ALA A 54 -6.05 -5.83 -4.93
N ILE A 55 -4.95 -5.13 -4.65
CA ILE A 55 -4.38 -5.08 -3.30
C ILE A 55 -5.38 -4.43 -2.34
N ARG A 56 -6.00 -3.32 -2.74
CA ARG A 56 -7.02 -2.65 -1.93
C ARG A 56 -8.21 -3.55 -1.64
N SER A 57 -8.67 -4.30 -2.64
CA SER A 57 -9.79 -5.22 -2.47
C SER A 57 -9.49 -6.31 -1.46
N LEU A 58 -8.29 -6.87 -1.51
CA LEU A 58 -7.85 -7.88 -0.56
C LEU A 58 -7.72 -7.29 0.86
N LEU A 59 -7.20 -6.09 0.96
CA LEU A 59 -7.07 -5.40 2.24
C LEU A 59 -8.44 -5.16 2.87
N VAL A 60 -9.39 -4.64 2.09
CA VAL A 60 -10.75 -4.38 2.58
C VAL A 60 -11.43 -5.66 3.01
N ALA A 61 -11.33 -6.73 2.21
CA ALA A 61 -11.94 -8.01 2.52
C ALA A 61 -11.37 -8.60 3.82
N GLY A 62 -10.05 -8.58 3.97
CA GLY A 62 -9.41 -9.10 5.17
C GLY A 62 -9.71 -8.28 6.42
N SER A 63 -9.81 -6.98 6.27
CA SER A 63 -10.11 -6.08 7.38
C SER A 63 -11.56 -6.16 7.81
N ALA A 64 -12.48 -6.28 6.85
CA ALA A 64 -13.91 -6.38 7.13
C ALA A 64 -14.23 -7.59 8.01
N LYS A 65 -13.54 -8.69 7.78
CA LYS A 65 -13.72 -9.90 8.58
C LYS A 65 -13.39 -9.66 10.05
N LYS A 66 -12.50 -8.71 10.34
CA LYS A 66 -12.12 -8.35 11.70
C LYS A 66 -12.91 -7.15 12.23
N GLY A 67 -13.86 -6.65 11.48
CA GLY A 67 -14.63 -5.47 11.85
C GLY A 67 -13.87 -4.17 11.75
N LEU A 68 -12.81 -4.14 10.96
CA LEU A 68 -11.95 -2.96 10.80
C LEU A 68 -12.19 -2.30 9.45
N ARG A 69 -11.92 -0.99 9.40
CA ARG A 69 -11.94 -0.23 8.16
C ARG A 69 -10.52 0.16 7.82
N CYS A 70 -10.05 -0.29 6.67
CA CYS A 70 -8.70 -0.02 6.22
C CYS A 70 -8.70 0.41 4.77
N THR A 71 -7.76 1.26 4.43
CA THR A 71 -7.50 1.64 3.04
C THR A 71 -5.99 1.78 2.84
N LEU A 72 -5.59 1.95 1.59
CA LEU A 72 -4.20 2.03 1.21
C LEU A 72 -3.97 3.29 0.37
N GLU A 73 -2.94 4.04 0.71
CA GLU A 73 -2.51 5.19 -0.08
C GLU A 73 -1.04 5.07 -0.43
N ILE A 74 -0.71 5.42 -1.66
CA ILE A 74 0.69 5.54 -2.06
C ILE A 74 1.12 6.97 -1.80
N VAL A 75 2.16 7.12 -0.98
CA VAL A 75 2.71 8.43 -0.67
C VAL A 75 3.94 8.63 -1.54
N GLU A 76 3.85 9.56 -2.46
CA GLU A 76 4.98 9.93 -3.29
C GLU A 76 5.83 10.94 -2.55
N GLU A 77 7.07 10.57 -2.29
CA GLU A 77 8.02 11.54 -1.77
C GLU A 77 8.49 12.42 -2.92
N GLN A 78 8.01 13.65 -2.92
CA GLN A 78 8.58 14.65 -3.79
C GLN A 78 9.86 15.14 -3.14
N ARG A 79 10.96 14.72 -3.70
CA ARG A 79 12.22 15.33 -3.32
C ARG A 79 12.31 16.68 -3.97
N ALA A 80 12.39 17.70 -3.15
CA ALA A 80 12.85 18.99 -3.61
C ALA A 80 14.23 18.76 -4.23
N ALA A 81 14.35 19.11 -5.47
CA ALA A 81 15.61 18.97 -6.20
C ALA A 81 16.71 19.78 -5.51
#